data_eadecbafdbcfc8e31fcc22d09027dfda
#
_entry.id   eadecbafdbcfc8e31fcc22d09027dfda
#
_cell.length_a   1.000
_cell.length_b   1.000
_cell.length_c   1.000
_cell.angle_alpha   90.00
_cell.angle_beta   90.00
_cell.angle_gamma   90.00
#
_symmetry.space_group_name_H-M   'P 1'
#
loop_
_entity.id
_entity.type
_entity.pdbx_description
1 polymer ?
#
loop_
_entity_poly.entity_id
_entity_poly.type
_entity_poly.pdbx_seq_one_letter_code
_entity_poly.pdbx_strand_id
1 'polypeptide(L)'
;QEIPSSWRSEIEGLTEEESVAKLEELIYDYTKDIMKKLADQGTTPEFISLGNEMQNGILYPYGSAANFENLAKFLNAGYRAVKEVSTNTAVAVHLDMAGNTSKYVKFLDNCEKYGVNYDVIGSSYYPFWTNKTVEEIIPWFNDLGEKYQKPILILETGYNWNPTKPDGYPGQLTDNGPEDHESSPQGQKEFL
;
A
#
# COMPACT_ATOMS: atom_id res chain seq x y z
N GLN A 1 -0.65 -0.61 11.01
CA GLN A 1 -1.65 -1.69 11.00
C GLN A 1 -1.39 -2.64 12.15
N GLU A 2 -2.44 -3.04 12.84
CA GLU A 2 -2.36 -3.89 14.03
C GLU A 2 -2.18 -5.37 13.68
N ILE A 3 -1.66 -6.14 14.63
CA ILE A 3 -1.63 -7.60 14.53
C ILE A 3 -3.06 -8.13 14.61
N PRO A 4 -3.50 -8.99 13.66
CA PRO A 4 -4.81 -9.65 13.74
C PRO A 4 -5.02 -10.35 15.08
N SER A 5 -6.24 -10.32 15.62
CA SER A 5 -6.53 -10.91 16.93
C SER A 5 -6.21 -12.40 17.00
N SER A 6 -6.43 -13.14 15.92
CA SER A 6 -6.08 -14.56 15.82
C SER A 6 -4.57 -14.83 15.87
N TRP A 7 -3.74 -13.86 15.49
CA TRP A 7 -2.28 -14.01 15.51
C TRP A 7 -1.67 -13.59 16.86
N ARG A 8 -2.39 -12.78 17.64
CA ARG A 8 -1.90 -12.35 18.97
C ARG A 8 -1.70 -13.54 19.92
N SER A 9 -2.59 -14.53 19.87
CA SER A 9 -2.45 -15.75 20.67
C SER A 9 -1.25 -16.62 20.27
N GLU A 10 -0.81 -16.53 19.02
CA GLU A 10 0.35 -17.28 18.52
C GLU A 10 1.70 -16.74 19.01
N ILE A 11 1.72 -15.49 19.47
CA ILE A 11 2.92 -14.80 19.94
C ILE A 11 2.88 -14.50 21.44
N GLU A 12 1.82 -14.88 22.14
CA GLU A 12 1.69 -14.67 23.58
C GLU A 12 2.76 -15.42 24.37
N GLY A 13 3.50 -14.72 25.21
CA GLY A 13 4.57 -15.28 26.01
C GLY A 13 5.90 -15.50 25.30
N LEU A 14 5.99 -15.21 24.02
CA LEU A 14 7.24 -15.28 23.26
C LEU A 14 8.12 -14.05 23.50
N THR A 15 9.42 -14.22 23.32
CA THR A 15 10.36 -13.09 23.24
C THR A 15 10.09 -12.26 21.99
N GLU A 16 10.68 -11.06 21.88
CA GLU A 16 10.55 -10.22 20.68
C GLU A 16 11.08 -10.94 19.43
N GLU A 17 12.22 -11.59 19.50
CA GLU A 17 12.82 -12.31 18.39
C GLU A 17 11.94 -13.49 17.94
N GLU A 18 11.42 -14.28 18.86
CA GLU A 18 10.49 -15.37 18.57
C GLU A 18 9.16 -14.86 17.99
N SER A 19 8.65 -13.73 18.51
CA SER A 19 7.42 -13.09 17.99
C SER A 19 7.60 -12.63 16.54
N VAL A 20 8.75 -12.02 16.23
CA VAL A 20 9.06 -11.59 14.86
C VAL A 20 9.17 -12.80 13.93
N ALA A 21 9.85 -13.86 14.32
CA ALA A 21 9.96 -15.07 13.52
C ALA A 21 8.59 -15.72 13.29
N LYS A 22 7.74 -15.75 14.31
CA LYS A 22 6.37 -16.30 14.20
C LYS A 22 5.48 -15.44 13.31
N LEU A 23 5.57 -14.12 13.40
CA LEU A 23 4.82 -13.21 12.53
C LEU A 23 5.27 -13.29 11.06
N GLU A 24 6.56 -13.52 10.81
CA GLU A 24 7.09 -13.77 9.47
C GLU A 24 6.48 -15.04 8.87
N GLU A 25 6.41 -16.14 9.65
CA GLU A 25 5.74 -17.39 9.25
C GLU A 25 4.25 -17.14 8.95
N LEU A 26 3.54 -16.48 9.85
CA LEU A 26 2.10 -16.20 9.71
C LEU A 26 1.76 -15.35 8.48
N ILE A 27 2.56 -14.32 8.18
CA ILE A 27 2.40 -13.53 6.95
C ILE A 27 2.60 -14.40 5.72
N TYR A 28 3.66 -15.19 5.70
CA TYR A 28 3.95 -16.07 4.57
C TYR A 28 2.80 -17.05 4.33
N ASP A 29 2.35 -17.77 5.36
CA ASP A 29 1.30 -18.78 5.26
C ASP A 29 -0.04 -18.17 4.85
N TYR A 30 -0.42 -17.05 5.47
CA TYR A 30 -1.65 -16.32 5.13
C TYR A 30 -1.65 -15.84 3.68
N THR A 31 -0.57 -15.19 3.26
CA THR A 31 -0.45 -14.68 1.89
C THR A 31 -0.49 -15.81 0.87
N LYS A 32 0.22 -16.90 1.14
CA LYS A 32 0.25 -18.09 0.28
C LYS A 32 -1.13 -18.74 0.17
N ASP A 33 -1.85 -18.89 1.30
CA ASP A 33 -3.20 -19.47 1.32
C ASP A 33 -4.18 -18.64 0.48
N ILE A 34 -4.18 -17.32 0.64
CA ILE A 34 -5.02 -16.41 -0.16
C ILE A 34 -4.67 -16.51 -1.65
N MET A 35 -3.39 -16.44 -2.00
CA MET A 35 -2.94 -16.54 -3.38
C MET A 35 -3.34 -17.88 -4.02
N LYS A 36 -3.22 -19.00 -3.28
CA LYS A 36 -3.65 -20.31 -3.76
C LYS A 36 -5.15 -20.36 -3.99
N LYS A 37 -5.97 -19.86 -3.05
CA LYS A 37 -7.42 -19.80 -3.21
C LYS A 37 -7.84 -19.00 -4.46
N LEU A 38 -7.18 -17.85 -4.71
CA LEU A 38 -7.43 -17.05 -5.90
C LEU A 38 -7.01 -17.77 -7.18
N ALA A 39 -5.88 -18.47 -7.16
CA ALA A 39 -5.41 -19.26 -8.30
C ALA A 39 -6.33 -20.44 -8.58
N ASP A 40 -6.73 -21.19 -7.55
CA ASP A 40 -7.59 -22.38 -7.66
C ASP A 40 -8.97 -22.05 -8.25
N GLN A 41 -9.49 -20.84 -7.99
CA GLN A 41 -10.74 -20.37 -8.59
C GLN A 41 -10.57 -19.68 -9.97
N GLY A 42 -9.35 -19.58 -10.49
CA GLY A 42 -9.05 -18.98 -11.79
C GLY A 42 -9.00 -17.45 -11.81
N THR A 43 -8.84 -16.80 -10.65
CA THR A 43 -8.78 -15.34 -10.50
C THR A 43 -7.45 -14.88 -9.89
N THR A 44 -6.34 -15.46 -10.36
CA THR A 44 -5.00 -15.03 -9.95
C THR A 44 -4.83 -13.55 -10.25
N PRO A 45 -4.48 -12.71 -9.25
CA PRO A 45 -4.37 -11.28 -9.46
C PRO A 45 -3.13 -10.92 -10.28
N GLU A 46 -3.23 -9.87 -11.10
CA GLU A 46 -2.07 -9.29 -11.79
C GLU A 46 -1.21 -8.47 -10.83
N PHE A 47 -1.85 -7.82 -9.85
CA PHE A 47 -1.19 -6.99 -8.82
C PHE A 47 -1.71 -7.35 -7.44
N ILE A 48 -0.83 -7.29 -6.45
CA ILE A 48 -1.17 -7.43 -5.02
C ILE A 48 -0.37 -6.43 -4.19
N SER A 49 -1.02 -5.80 -3.23
CA SER A 49 -0.35 -5.02 -2.17
C SER A 49 -0.24 -5.86 -0.90
N LEU A 50 0.95 -5.90 -0.29
CA LEU A 50 1.21 -6.64 0.95
C LEU A 50 0.70 -5.92 2.21
N GLY A 51 0.18 -4.73 2.06
CA GLY A 51 -0.42 -3.92 3.12
C GLY A 51 -1.02 -2.66 2.52
N ASN A 52 -1.77 -1.93 3.32
CA ASN A 52 -2.39 -0.67 2.94
C ASN A 52 -1.63 0.48 3.57
N GLU A 53 -1.19 1.47 2.75
CA GLU A 53 -0.59 2.71 3.24
C GLU A 53 0.44 2.47 4.35
N MET A 54 1.47 1.68 4.02
CA MET A 54 2.38 1.07 5.00
C MET A 54 3.60 1.95 5.38
N GLN A 55 3.59 3.25 5.06
CA GLN A 55 4.73 4.13 5.34
C GLN A 55 5.12 4.22 6.83
N ASN A 56 4.21 3.89 7.73
CA ASN A 56 4.48 3.79 9.17
C ASN A 56 4.76 2.35 9.62
N GLY A 57 4.58 1.36 8.75
CA GLY A 57 4.77 -0.06 9.03
C GLY A 57 3.47 -0.86 9.14
N ILE A 58 3.62 -2.15 9.39
CA ILE A 58 2.54 -3.12 9.60
C ILE A 58 2.80 -3.96 10.85
N LEU A 59 1.80 -4.68 11.36
CA LEU A 59 1.92 -5.60 12.52
C LEU A 59 2.58 -4.94 13.75
N TYR A 60 2.04 -3.80 14.17
CA TYR A 60 2.55 -3.09 15.34
C TYR A 60 2.53 -3.94 16.61
N PRO A 61 3.58 -3.80 17.47
CA PRO A 61 4.70 -2.86 17.33
C PRO A 61 5.89 -3.40 16.51
N TYR A 62 5.92 -4.69 16.19
CA TYR A 62 7.10 -5.39 15.65
C TYR A 62 7.56 -4.91 14.27
N GLY A 63 6.63 -4.66 13.35
CA GLY A 63 6.89 -4.18 11.98
C GLY A 63 6.69 -2.68 11.81
N SER A 64 6.91 -1.89 12.86
CA SER A 64 6.95 -0.43 12.76
C SER A 64 8.06 0.03 11.81
N ALA A 65 7.82 1.08 11.03
CA ALA A 65 8.84 1.71 10.18
C ALA A 65 10.05 2.27 10.99
N ALA A 66 9.92 2.42 12.31
CA ALA A 66 11.04 2.71 13.20
C ALA A 66 11.97 1.49 13.38
N ASN A 67 11.45 0.27 13.21
CA ASN A 67 12.20 -0.98 13.17
C ASN A 67 12.08 -1.59 11.77
N PHE A 68 12.72 -0.95 10.78
CA PHE A 68 12.56 -1.33 9.38
C PHE A 68 13.13 -2.70 9.04
N GLU A 69 14.07 -3.20 9.83
CA GLU A 69 14.62 -4.55 9.66
C GLU A 69 13.53 -5.62 9.80
N ASN A 70 12.69 -5.51 10.82
CA ASN A 70 11.56 -6.43 11.01
C ASN A 70 10.49 -6.24 9.94
N LEU A 71 10.18 -4.98 9.60
CA LEU A 71 9.25 -4.68 8.50
C LEU A 71 9.71 -5.33 7.19
N ALA A 72 11.01 -5.26 6.88
CA ALA A 72 11.59 -5.88 5.69
C ALA A 72 11.42 -7.42 5.70
N LYS A 73 11.59 -8.08 6.85
CA LYS A 73 11.33 -9.53 6.99
C LYS A 73 9.89 -9.86 6.62
N PHE A 74 8.92 -9.10 7.16
CA PHE A 74 7.50 -9.32 6.89
C PHE A 74 7.14 -9.08 5.41
N LEU A 75 7.62 -7.99 4.82
CA LEU A 75 7.37 -7.70 3.40
C LEU A 75 8.00 -8.76 2.49
N ASN A 76 9.21 -9.21 2.79
CA ASN A 76 9.87 -10.27 2.04
C ASN A 76 9.19 -11.64 2.21
N ALA A 77 8.62 -11.95 3.38
CA ALA A 77 7.84 -13.15 3.58
C ALA A 77 6.59 -13.16 2.69
N GLY A 78 5.83 -12.06 2.67
CA GLY A 78 4.70 -11.90 1.77
C GLY A 78 5.10 -11.98 0.30
N TYR A 79 6.18 -11.30 -0.10
CA TYR A 79 6.70 -11.36 -1.47
C TYR A 79 7.02 -12.80 -1.91
N ARG A 80 7.76 -13.54 -1.09
CA ARG A 80 8.10 -14.95 -1.37
C ARG A 80 6.84 -15.79 -1.54
N ALA A 81 5.84 -15.63 -0.66
CA ALA A 81 4.59 -16.35 -0.72
C ALA A 81 3.81 -16.10 -2.02
N VAL A 82 3.76 -14.83 -2.48
CA VAL A 82 3.13 -14.47 -3.76
C VAL A 82 3.87 -15.14 -4.92
N LYS A 83 5.20 -14.98 -4.98
CA LYS A 83 6.02 -15.48 -6.10
C LYS A 83 6.08 -17.00 -6.18
N GLU A 84 5.89 -17.69 -5.09
CA GLU A 84 5.80 -19.15 -5.08
C GLU A 84 4.51 -19.66 -5.74
N VAL A 85 3.41 -18.93 -5.62
CA VAL A 85 2.12 -19.29 -6.24
C VAL A 85 2.01 -18.73 -7.66
N SER A 86 2.45 -17.49 -7.88
CA SER A 86 2.38 -16.81 -9.18
C SER A 86 3.58 -15.91 -9.39
N THR A 87 4.48 -16.31 -10.27
CA THR A 87 5.64 -15.49 -10.66
C THR A 87 5.24 -14.23 -11.45
N ASN A 88 4.06 -14.26 -12.08
CA ASN A 88 3.55 -13.17 -12.91
C ASN A 88 2.81 -12.08 -12.10
N THR A 89 2.35 -12.39 -10.88
CA THR A 89 1.70 -11.40 -10.03
C THR A 89 2.72 -10.36 -9.56
N ALA A 90 2.50 -9.10 -9.88
CA ALA A 90 3.34 -8.00 -9.41
C ALA A 90 2.99 -7.62 -7.97
N VAL A 91 4.01 -7.43 -7.15
CA VAL A 91 3.88 -7.10 -5.72
C VAL A 91 4.16 -5.63 -5.50
N ALA A 92 3.21 -4.91 -4.96
CA ALA A 92 3.32 -3.50 -4.65
C ALA A 92 3.64 -3.24 -3.17
N VAL A 93 4.48 -2.24 -2.91
CA VAL A 93 4.51 -1.52 -1.63
C VAL A 93 3.56 -0.33 -1.77
N HIS A 94 2.62 -0.17 -0.83
CA HIS A 94 1.57 0.84 -0.91
C HIS A 94 1.80 1.96 0.10
N LEU A 95 1.93 3.18 -0.39
CA LEU A 95 2.21 4.37 0.41
C LEU A 95 1.12 5.42 0.22
N ASP A 96 0.85 6.18 1.29
CA ASP A 96 -0.05 7.34 1.27
C ASP A 96 0.66 8.64 0.90
N MET A 97 -0.11 9.73 0.86
CA MET A 97 0.40 11.10 0.75
C MET A 97 1.30 11.33 -0.47
N ALA A 98 0.82 10.95 -1.66
CA ALA A 98 1.47 11.30 -2.93
C ALA A 98 1.94 12.77 -2.92
N GLY A 99 3.11 13.06 -3.52
CA GLY A 99 3.73 14.36 -3.48
C GLY A 99 4.59 14.66 -2.25
N ASN A 100 4.54 13.83 -1.19
CA ASN A 100 5.43 13.96 -0.04
C ASN A 100 6.76 13.24 -0.29
N THR A 101 7.68 13.91 -0.97
CA THR A 101 8.99 13.35 -1.36
C THR A 101 9.75 12.76 -0.17
N SER A 102 9.75 13.44 0.97
CA SER A 102 10.56 13.00 2.12
C SER A 102 10.05 11.66 2.71
N LYS A 103 8.74 11.45 2.74
CA LYS A 103 8.15 10.19 3.21
C LYS A 103 8.44 9.03 2.25
N TYR A 104 8.23 9.25 0.95
CA TYR A 104 8.47 8.23 -0.06
C TYR A 104 9.95 7.85 -0.12
N VAL A 105 10.83 8.83 -0.23
CA VAL A 105 12.28 8.58 -0.28
C VAL A 105 12.76 7.86 0.98
N LYS A 106 12.33 8.29 2.17
CA LYS A 106 12.70 7.62 3.42
C LYS A 106 12.26 6.15 3.44
N PHE A 107 11.05 5.84 2.98
CA PHE A 107 10.56 4.46 2.96
C PHE A 107 11.29 3.62 1.91
N LEU A 108 11.40 4.12 0.68
CA LEU A 108 11.99 3.39 -0.44
C LEU A 108 13.52 3.21 -0.29
N ASP A 109 14.23 4.21 0.21
CA ASP A 109 15.67 4.08 0.56
C ASP A 109 15.88 3.01 1.65
N ASN A 110 14.95 2.88 2.61
CA ASN A 110 14.99 1.79 3.58
C ASN A 110 14.64 0.44 2.92
N CYS A 111 13.73 0.38 1.96
CA CYS A 111 13.51 -0.84 1.19
C CYS A 111 14.80 -1.32 0.51
N GLU A 112 15.54 -0.42 -0.14
CA GLU A 112 16.83 -0.76 -0.74
C GLU A 112 17.85 -1.20 0.33
N LYS A 113 17.98 -0.42 1.40
CA LYS A 113 18.94 -0.70 2.48
C LYS A 113 18.74 -2.06 3.13
N TYR A 114 17.50 -2.48 3.35
CA TYR A 114 17.16 -3.73 4.03
C TYR A 114 16.75 -4.85 3.05
N GLY A 115 16.94 -4.67 1.76
CA GLY A 115 16.71 -5.68 0.74
C GLY A 115 15.25 -6.12 0.62
N VAL A 116 14.31 -5.19 0.69
CA VAL A 116 12.89 -5.47 0.45
C VAL A 116 12.66 -5.70 -1.03
N ASN A 117 12.06 -6.84 -1.36
CA ASN A 117 11.66 -7.17 -2.72
C ASN A 117 10.25 -6.64 -2.98
N TYR A 118 10.09 -5.88 -4.06
CA TYR A 118 8.81 -5.41 -4.58
C TYR A 118 8.95 -5.11 -6.08
N ASP A 119 7.84 -5.14 -6.80
CA ASP A 119 7.83 -4.93 -8.26
C ASP A 119 7.30 -3.54 -8.63
N VAL A 120 6.41 -2.97 -7.81
CA VAL A 120 5.65 -1.75 -8.12
C VAL A 120 5.61 -0.84 -6.89
N ILE A 121 5.72 0.47 -7.10
CA ILE A 121 5.42 1.47 -6.09
C ILE A 121 3.93 1.81 -6.21
N GLY A 122 3.15 1.38 -5.23
CA GLY A 122 1.75 1.73 -5.10
C GLY A 122 1.56 3.04 -4.34
N SER A 123 0.61 3.85 -4.77
CA SER A 123 0.37 5.15 -4.17
C SER A 123 -1.13 5.42 -4.02
N SER A 124 -1.51 6.03 -2.89
CA SER A 124 -2.78 6.73 -2.75
C SER A 124 -2.62 8.17 -3.22
N TYR A 125 -3.38 8.56 -4.24
CA TYR A 125 -3.42 9.91 -4.75
C TYR A 125 -4.85 10.44 -4.71
N TYR A 126 -5.08 11.42 -3.87
CA TYR A 126 -6.34 12.14 -3.75
C TYR A 126 -6.04 13.63 -3.89
N PRO A 127 -6.52 14.32 -4.93
CA PRO A 127 -6.26 15.77 -5.10
C PRO A 127 -6.61 16.57 -3.86
N PHE A 128 -7.69 16.21 -3.19
CA PHE A 128 -8.15 16.81 -1.94
C PHE A 128 -7.07 16.86 -0.85
N TRP A 129 -6.38 15.74 -0.58
CA TRP A 129 -5.35 15.68 0.46
C TRP A 129 -3.96 16.04 -0.04
N THR A 130 -3.67 15.73 -1.29
CA THR A 130 -2.38 16.03 -1.92
C THR A 130 -2.25 17.52 -2.22
N ASN A 131 -3.36 18.22 -2.44
CA ASN A 131 -3.44 19.60 -2.88
C ASN A 131 -2.60 19.88 -4.15
N LYS A 132 -2.66 18.95 -5.09
CA LYS A 132 -2.04 18.98 -6.41
C LYS A 132 -2.99 18.39 -7.43
N THR A 133 -3.01 18.98 -8.63
CA THR A 133 -3.71 18.42 -9.78
C THR A 133 -2.98 17.19 -10.35
N VAL A 134 -3.65 16.47 -11.25
CA VAL A 134 -3.03 15.36 -11.99
C VAL A 134 -1.80 15.84 -12.77
N GLU A 135 -1.90 17.00 -13.45
CA GLU A 135 -0.78 17.57 -14.20
C GLU A 135 0.40 17.93 -13.31
N GLU A 136 0.16 18.42 -12.10
CA GLU A 136 1.19 18.79 -11.14
C GLU A 136 1.85 17.57 -10.46
N ILE A 137 1.14 16.45 -10.30
CA ILE A 137 1.67 15.28 -9.62
C ILE A 137 2.39 14.30 -10.56
N ILE A 138 2.05 14.25 -11.84
CA ILE A 138 2.68 13.36 -12.83
C ILE A 138 4.21 13.49 -12.87
N PRO A 139 4.80 14.69 -12.97
CA PRO A 139 6.26 14.83 -12.97
C PRO A 139 6.91 14.22 -11.72
N TRP A 140 6.29 14.40 -10.55
CA TRP A 140 6.79 13.83 -9.30
C TRP A 140 6.77 12.30 -9.30
N PHE A 141 5.71 11.68 -9.83
CA PHE A 141 5.64 10.23 -10.00
C PHE A 141 6.69 9.72 -10.99
N ASN A 142 6.92 10.43 -12.08
CA ASN A 142 7.95 10.08 -13.07
C ASN A 142 9.34 10.10 -12.45
N ASP A 143 9.68 11.19 -11.72
CA ASP A 143 10.96 11.32 -11.01
C ASP A 143 11.17 10.17 -10.00
N LEU A 144 10.10 9.81 -9.27
CA LEU A 144 10.14 8.71 -8.30
C LEU A 144 10.37 7.36 -9.00
N GLY A 145 9.60 7.08 -10.06
CA GLY A 145 9.72 5.86 -10.85
C GLY A 145 11.10 5.72 -11.49
N GLU A 146 11.67 6.83 -12.00
CA GLU A 146 13.01 6.86 -12.55
C GLU A 146 14.07 6.61 -11.48
N LYS A 147 13.96 7.27 -10.31
CA LYS A 147 14.91 7.10 -9.21
C LYS A 147 15.03 5.64 -8.75
N TYR A 148 13.91 4.96 -8.54
CA TYR A 148 13.89 3.60 -8.00
C TYR A 148 13.79 2.52 -9.08
N GLN A 149 13.73 2.89 -10.36
CA GLN A 149 13.60 1.96 -11.49
C GLN A 149 12.39 1.01 -11.32
N LYS A 150 11.27 1.57 -10.86
CA LYS A 150 10.02 0.85 -10.60
C LYS A 150 8.83 1.57 -11.24
N PRO A 151 7.88 0.83 -11.80
CA PRO A 151 6.62 1.43 -12.24
C PRO A 151 5.84 1.95 -11.04
N ILE A 152 5.02 2.98 -11.29
CA ILE A 152 4.09 3.54 -10.32
C ILE A 152 2.67 3.04 -10.64
N LEU A 153 1.93 2.68 -9.62
CA LEU A 153 0.52 2.30 -9.72
C LEU A 153 -0.29 3.11 -8.70
N ILE A 154 -1.28 3.84 -9.16
CA ILE A 154 -2.23 4.49 -8.27
C ILE A 154 -3.22 3.41 -7.80
N LEU A 155 -3.11 3.05 -6.52
CA LEU A 155 -3.94 2.02 -5.88
C LEU A 155 -5.23 2.58 -5.30
N GLU A 156 -5.18 3.84 -4.89
CA GLU A 156 -6.33 4.53 -4.34
C GLU A 156 -6.42 5.94 -4.92
N THR A 157 -7.63 6.31 -5.32
CA THR A 157 -7.98 7.69 -5.66
C THR A 157 -9.47 7.91 -5.41
N GLY A 158 -9.91 9.14 -5.45
CA GLY A 158 -11.32 9.47 -5.32
C GLY A 158 -11.60 10.90 -5.70
N TYR A 159 -12.79 11.12 -6.24
CA TYR A 159 -13.31 12.42 -6.64
C TYR A 159 -14.75 12.58 -6.15
N ASN A 160 -15.06 13.70 -5.53
CA ASN A 160 -16.40 13.95 -5.01
C ASN A 160 -17.37 14.25 -6.17
N TRP A 161 -18.28 13.35 -6.43
CA TRP A 161 -19.30 13.48 -7.48
C TRP A 161 -20.56 14.22 -7.03
N ASN A 162 -20.76 14.38 -5.71
CA ASN A 162 -21.95 15.02 -5.16
C ASN A 162 -21.61 15.87 -3.93
N PRO A 163 -21.65 17.21 -4.04
CA PRO A 163 -21.32 18.10 -2.94
C PRO A 163 -22.40 18.15 -1.85
N THR A 164 -23.60 17.63 -2.09
CA THR A 164 -24.77 17.86 -1.23
C THR A 164 -24.92 16.86 -0.09
N LYS A 165 -24.12 15.78 -0.04
CA LYS A 165 -24.15 14.76 1.01
C LYS A 165 -25.58 14.27 1.33
N PRO A 166 -26.26 13.62 0.39
CA PRO A 166 -27.70 13.36 0.47
C PRO A 166 -28.12 12.42 1.61
N ASP A 167 -27.20 11.66 2.18
CA ASP A 167 -27.43 10.69 3.26
C ASP A 167 -27.08 11.22 4.67
N GLY A 168 -26.63 12.48 4.75
CA GLY A 168 -26.23 13.11 6.03
C GLY A 168 -24.89 12.61 6.58
N TYR A 169 -24.22 11.65 5.94
CA TYR A 169 -22.87 11.23 6.31
C TYR A 169 -21.84 12.19 5.71
N PRO A 170 -20.95 12.75 6.52
CA PRO A 170 -19.82 13.51 5.99
C PRO A 170 -18.90 12.52 5.27
N GLY A 171 -18.88 12.53 3.94
CA GLY A 171 -17.85 11.84 3.17
C GLY A 171 -16.47 12.32 3.62
N GLN A 172 -15.46 11.48 3.45
CA GLN A 172 -14.08 11.88 3.75
C GLN A 172 -13.60 13.00 2.83
N LEU A 173 -14.05 13.00 1.58
CA LEU A 173 -13.77 14.06 0.62
C LEU A 173 -14.90 15.12 0.67
N THR A 174 -14.57 16.29 1.20
CA THR A 174 -15.55 17.40 1.32
C THR A 174 -15.59 18.26 0.07
N ASP A 175 -14.54 18.25 -0.72
CA ASP A 175 -14.39 18.88 -2.04
C ASP A 175 -13.38 18.09 -2.88
N ASN A 176 -12.97 18.61 -4.03
CA ASN A 176 -12.07 17.94 -4.96
C ASN A 176 -10.63 18.52 -4.96
N GLY A 177 -10.32 19.38 -3.99
CA GLY A 177 -9.02 20.04 -3.93
C GLY A 177 -8.82 21.00 -5.12
N PRO A 178 -7.63 21.05 -5.71
CA PRO A 178 -7.29 22.00 -6.76
C PRO A 178 -7.76 21.57 -8.17
N GLU A 179 -8.36 20.39 -8.34
CA GLU A 179 -8.86 19.92 -9.63
C GLU A 179 -10.04 20.76 -10.12
N ASP A 180 -10.05 21.08 -11.41
CA ASP A 180 -11.01 21.99 -12.05
C ASP A 180 -12.15 21.24 -12.76
N HIS A 181 -12.56 20.11 -12.20
CA HIS A 181 -13.74 19.39 -12.68
C HIS A 181 -14.92 19.64 -11.73
N GLU A 182 -16.13 19.69 -12.27
CA GLU A 182 -17.33 19.84 -11.45
C GLU A 182 -17.52 18.67 -10.49
N SER A 183 -18.04 18.93 -9.29
CA SER A 183 -18.54 17.87 -8.39
C SER A 183 -19.83 17.30 -8.96
N SER A 184 -19.71 16.44 -9.97
CA SER A 184 -20.79 15.79 -10.69
C SER A 184 -20.35 14.41 -11.17
N PRO A 185 -21.25 13.49 -11.54
CA PRO A 185 -20.89 12.21 -12.16
C PRO A 185 -20.03 12.38 -13.41
N GLN A 186 -20.26 13.44 -14.18
CA GLN A 186 -19.46 13.73 -15.37
C GLN A 186 -18.06 14.22 -15.00
N GLY A 187 -17.94 15.12 -14.03
CA GLY A 187 -16.62 15.60 -13.57
C GLY A 187 -15.81 14.48 -12.92
N GLN A 188 -16.43 13.58 -12.15
CA GLN A 188 -15.74 12.40 -11.63
C GLN A 188 -15.22 11.49 -12.76
N LYS A 189 -16.02 11.31 -13.83
CA LYS A 189 -15.60 10.53 -15.00
C LYS A 189 -14.43 11.18 -15.76
N GLU A 190 -14.42 12.51 -15.84
CA GLU A 190 -13.36 13.27 -16.52
C GLU A 190 -12.04 13.26 -15.73
N PHE A 191 -12.14 13.23 -14.40
CA PHE A 191 -10.98 13.08 -13.52
C PHE A 191 -10.35 11.68 -13.59
N LEU A 192 -11.17 10.61 -13.61
CA LEU A 192 -10.71 9.21 -13.65
C LEU A 192 -10.27 8.79 -15.06
#